data_8c6249d315864073d2d834ce4a0ceac1
#
_entry.id   8c6249d315864073d2d834ce4a0ceac1
#
_cell.length_a   1.000
_cell.length_b   1.000
_cell.length_c   1.000
_cell.angle_alpha   90.00
_cell.angle_beta   90.00
_cell.angle_gamma   90.00
#
_symmetry.space_group_name_H-M   'P 1'
#
loop_
_entity.id
_entity.type
_entity.pdbx_description
1 polymer ?
#
loop_
_entity_poly.entity_id
_entity_poly.type
_entity_poly.pdbx_seq_one_letter_code
_entity_poly.pdbx_strand_id
1 'polypeptide(L)'
;GAIERDQIFQAKGHHYSTRALVGGDAELAARFQDGQFATLYLSPRDYHRIHMPCDGRLLRMIHVPGDLFSVNPVTARGVPGLFALNERVVCEFDGPLGPFVLVLV
;
A
#
# COMPACT_ATOMS: atom_id res chain seq x y z
N GLY A 1 10.20 2.70 4.98
CA GLY A 1 10.77 3.94 4.45
C GLY A 1 9.91 5.16 4.71
N ALA A 2 10.41 6.32 4.36
CA ALA A 2 9.69 7.58 4.47
C ALA A 2 8.95 7.89 3.17
N ILE A 3 7.75 8.47 3.30
CA ILE A 3 7.00 9.01 2.18
C ILE A 3 7.52 10.43 1.94
N GLU A 4 8.11 10.68 0.78
CA GLU A 4 8.68 11.97 0.43
C GLU A 4 7.97 12.53 -0.80
N ARG A 5 7.42 13.75 -0.69
CA ARG A 5 6.72 14.42 -1.79
C ARG A 5 5.64 13.54 -2.43
N ASP A 6 4.85 12.87 -1.59
CA ASP A 6 3.81 11.93 -2.01
C ASP A 6 4.34 10.70 -2.76
N GLN A 7 5.64 10.37 -2.64
CA GLN A 7 6.25 9.26 -3.36
C GLN A 7 6.64 8.11 -2.42
N ILE A 8 6.33 6.90 -2.86
CA ILE A 8 6.71 5.65 -2.21
C ILE A 8 7.69 4.93 -3.13
N PHE A 9 8.83 4.50 -2.57
CA PHE A 9 9.84 3.82 -3.35
C PHE A 9 9.53 2.34 -3.53
N GLN A 10 9.79 1.87 -4.74
CA GLN A 10 9.73 0.49 -5.17
C GLN A 10 11.14 0.01 -5.55
N ALA A 11 11.34 -1.29 -5.69
CA ALA A 11 12.63 -1.84 -6.10
C ALA A 11 13.16 -1.23 -7.41
N LYS A 12 14.48 -1.19 -7.59
CA LYS A 12 15.20 -0.67 -8.78
C LYS A 12 14.95 0.80 -9.10
N GLY A 13 14.79 1.63 -8.08
CA GLY A 13 14.59 3.07 -8.29
C GLY A 13 13.21 3.46 -8.81
N HIS A 14 12.31 2.50 -8.97
CA HIS A 14 10.93 2.80 -9.29
C HIS A 14 10.24 3.45 -8.08
N HIS A 15 9.27 4.29 -8.35
CA HIS A 15 8.44 4.87 -7.30
C HIS A 15 7.03 5.11 -7.83
N TYR A 16 6.10 5.31 -6.93
CA TYR A 16 4.70 5.61 -7.25
C TYR A 16 4.12 6.55 -6.20
N SER A 17 3.04 7.24 -6.53
CA SER A 17 2.45 8.19 -5.60
C SER A 17 1.55 7.50 -4.57
N THR A 18 1.55 8.04 -3.35
CA THR A 18 0.61 7.63 -2.30
C THR A 18 -0.83 7.83 -2.76
N ARG A 19 -1.10 8.95 -3.44
CA ARG A 19 -2.42 9.25 -3.97
C ARG A 19 -2.91 8.19 -4.96
N ALA A 20 -2.05 7.76 -5.88
CA ALA A 20 -2.40 6.70 -6.82
C ALA A 20 -2.67 5.38 -6.08
N LEU A 21 -1.85 5.06 -5.09
CA LEU A 21 -1.99 3.82 -4.32
C LEU A 21 -3.35 3.73 -3.63
N VAL A 22 -3.82 4.83 -3.06
CA VAL A 22 -5.12 4.87 -2.35
C VAL A 22 -6.31 5.18 -3.27
N GLY A 23 -6.14 5.00 -4.57
CA GLY A 23 -7.23 5.11 -5.54
C GLY A 23 -7.56 6.55 -5.96
N GLY A 24 -6.64 7.48 -5.79
CA GLY A 24 -6.82 8.88 -6.16
C GLY A 24 -7.44 9.76 -5.08
N ASP A 25 -7.67 9.24 -3.88
CA ASP A 25 -8.22 10.00 -2.75
C ASP A 25 -7.16 10.96 -2.20
N ALA A 26 -7.26 12.23 -2.59
CA ALA A 26 -6.30 13.26 -2.20
C ALA A 26 -6.32 13.57 -0.69
N GLU A 27 -7.48 13.51 -0.05
CA GLU A 27 -7.59 13.74 1.39
C GLU A 27 -6.90 12.64 2.17
N LEU A 28 -7.13 11.40 1.78
CA LEU A 28 -6.49 10.25 2.42
C LEU A 28 -4.97 10.30 2.24
N ALA A 29 -4.50 10.57 1.02
CA ALA A 29 -3.07 10.70 0.74
C ALA A 29 -2.42 11.83 1.55
N ALA A 30 -3.10 12.97 1.71
CA ALA A 30 -2.58 14.11 2.45
C ALA A 30 -2.33 13.82 3.92
N ARG A 31 -3.09 12.91 4.52
CA ARG A 31 -2.89 12.50 5.92
C ARG A 31 -1.57 11.76 6.15
N PHE A 32 -1.01 11.17 5.08
CA PHE A 32 0.23 10.39 5.14
C PHE A 32 1.42 11.13 4.55
N GLN A 33 1.26 12.39 4.22
CA GLN A 33 2.37 13.24 3.83
C GLN A 33 3.42 13.25 4.95
N ASP A 34 4.67 13.04 4.59
CA ASP A 34 5.80 12.88 5.53
C ASP A 34 5.67 11.67 6.48
N GLY A 35 4.74 10.76 6.19
CA GLY A 35 4.58 9.52 6.93
C GLY A 35 5.60 8.46 6.55
N GLN A 36 5.31 7.24 6.95
CA GLN A 36 6.17 6.10 6.67
C GLN A 36 5.38 4.98 5.99
N PHE A 37 6.10 4.14 5.27
CA PHE A 37 5.53 2.97 4.61
C PHE A 37 6.42 1.74 4.80
N ALA A 38 5.80 0.57 4.71
CA ALA A 38 6.50 -0.70 4.60
C ALA A 38 5.75 -1.58 3.60
N THR A 39 6.50 -2.25 2.75
CA THR A 39 5.97 -3.23 1.81
C THR A 39 6.34 -4.62 2.30
N LEU A 40 5.34 -5.44 2.54
CA LEU A 40 5.52 -6.80 3.05
C LEU A 40 5.05 -7.80 1.99
N TYR A 41 5.96 -8.69 1.61
CA TYR A 41 5.63 -9.79 0.72
C TYR A 41 5.42 -11.06 1.54
N LEU A 42 4.20 -11.61 1.42
CA LEU A 42 3.85 -12.86 2.08
C LEU A 42 3.88 -13.98 1.02
N SER A 43 4.96 -14.76 1.05
CA SER A 43 5.12 -15.86 0.12
C SER A 43 4.00 -16.89 0.30
N PRO A 44 3.34 -17.36 -0.79
CA PRO A 44 2.34 -18.41 -0.71
C PRO A 44 2.84 -19.71 -0.09
N ARG A 45 4.14 -19.96 -0.13
CA ARG A 45 4.77 -21.13 0.51
C ARG A 45 4.78 -21.05 2.02
N ASP A 46 4.84 -19.83 2.55
CA ASP A 46 5.03 -19.61 3.97
C ASP A 46 3.73 -19.34 4.67
N TYR A 47 2.88 -18.47 4.08
CA TYR A 47 1.68 -18.06 4.77
C TYR A 47 0.72 -17.32 3.85
N HIS A 48 -0.58 -17.60 3.97
CA HIS A 48 -1.62 -16.97 3.14
C HIS A 48 -2.52 -15.99 3.89
N ARG A 49 -2.30 -15.78 5.17
CA ARG A 49 -3.16 -14.92 5.99
C ARG A 49 -2.48 -13.61 6.30
N ILE A 50 -3.27 -12.56 6.32
CA ILE A 50 -2.81 -11.23 6.68
C ILE A 50 -3.16 -10.97 8.13
N HIS A 51 -2.21 -10.40 8.86
CA HIS A 51 -2.38 -10.02 10.25
C HIS A 51 -2.40 -8.51 10.39
N MET A 52 -3.16 -8.03 11.35
CA MET A 52 -3.13 -6.63 11.73
C MET A 52 -1.76 -6.28 12.31
N PRO A 53 -1.12 -5.20 11.86
CA PRO A 53 0.18 -4.78 12.40
C PRO A 53 0.08 -4.22 13.81
N CYS A 54 -1.07 -3.72 14.19
CA CYS A 54 -1.37 -3.17 15.51
C CYS A 54 -2.88 -3.11 15.72
N ASP A 55 -3.30 -2.75 16.91
CA ASP A 55 -4.71 -2.50 17.20
C ASP A 55 -5.20 -1.31 16.40
N GLY A 56 -6.43 -1.40 15.90
CA GLY A 56 -7.02 -0.32 15.14
C GLY A 56 -8.51 -0.56 14.88
N ARG A 57 -9.21 0.55 14.69
CA ARG A 57 -10.62 0.52 14.31
C ARG A 57 -10.72 0.78 12.82
N LEU A 58 -11.37 -0.12 12.09
CA LEU A 58 -11.61 0.05 10.67
C LEU A 58 -12.62 1.17 10.44
N LEU A 59 -12.19 2.19 9.69
CA LEU A 59 -13.04 3.32 9.33
C LEU A 59 -13.73 3.10 7.99
N ARG A 60 -13.00 2.62 6.99
CA ARG A 60 -13.57 2.29 5.68
C ARG A 60 -12.67 1.36 4.89
N MET A 61 -13.27 0.71 3.89
CA MET A 61 -12.58 -0.11 2.91
C MET A 61 -12.91 0.43 1.52
N ILE A 62 -11.89 0.55 0.68
CA ILE A 62 -12.05 1.03 -0.70
C ILE A 62 -11.50 -0.03 -1.64
N HIS A 63 -12.36 -0.57 -2.51
CA HIS A 63 -11.92 -1.45 -3.59
C HIS A 63 -11.46 -0.59 -4.76
N VAL A 64 -10.22 -0.75 -5.17
CA VAL A 64 -9.65 -0.06 -6.32
C VAL A 64 -9.44 -1.08 -7.45
N PRO A 65 -10.23 -1.03 -8.52
CA PRO A 65 -10.04 -1.93 -9.66
C PRO A 65 -8.71 -1.67 -10.34
N GLY A 66 -8.15 -2.68 -10.96
CA GLY A 66 -6.87 -2.57 -11.65
C GLY A 66 -6.46 -3.88 -12.30
N ASP A 67 -5.18 -3.97 -12.61
CA ASP A 67 -4.57 -5.13 -13.24
C ASP A 67 -4.40 -6.28 -12.24
N LEU A 68 -4.07 -7.46 -12.78
CA LEU A 68 -3.86 -8.68 -12.00
C LEU A 68 -2.45 -9.23 -12.23
N PHE A 69 -1.44 -8.38 -12.18
CA PHE A 69 -0.05 -8.83 -12.22
C PHE A 69 0.25 -9.72 -11.04
N SER A 70 1.01 -10.78 -11.27
CA SER A 70 1.59 -11.55 -10.15
C SER A 70 2.45 -10.63 -9.30
N VAL A 71 2.33 -10.75 -7.99
CA VAL A 71 3.11 -9.94 -7.06
C VAL A 71 4.20 -10.81 -6.46
N ASN A 72 5.45 -10.52 -6.82
CA ASN A 72 6.65 -11.20 -6.34
C ASN A 72 7.86 -10.29 -6.52
N PRO A 73 9.06 -10.66 -6.02
CA PRO A 73 10.24 -9.81 -6.16
C PRO A 73 10.62 -9.49 -7.61
N VAL A 74 10.33 -10.38 -8.55
CA VAL A 74 10.63 -10.15 -9.97
C VAL A 74 9.74 -9.07 -10.57
N THR A 75 8.43 -9.16 -10.34
CA THR A 75 7.48 -8.15 -10.82
C THR A 75 7.66 -6.81 -10.14
N ALA A 76 8.03 -6.81 -8.85
CA ALA A 76 8.32 -5.56 -8.14
C ALA A 76 9.53 -4.83 -8.72
N ARG A 77 10.48 -5.54 -9.33
CA ARG A 77 11.62 -4.96 -10.03
C ARG A 77 11.31 -4.56 -11.45
N GLY A 78 10.44 -5.31 -12.13
CA GLY A 78 10.19 -5.18 -13.56
C GLY A 78 9.00 -4.29 -13.93
N VAL A 79 8.05 -4.07 -13.03
CA VAL A 79 6.82 -3.33 -13.31
C VAL A 79 6.77 -2.04 -12.46
N PRO A 80 7.12 -0.88 -13.04
CA PRO A 80 7.03 0.39 -12.32
C PRO A 80 5.61 0.66 -11.84
N GLY A 81 5.46 1.04 -10.57
CA GLY A 81 4.16 1.36 -9.99
C GLY A 81 3.23 0.17 -9.81
N LEU A 82 3.76 -1.05 -9.74
CA LEU A 82 3.00 -2.30 -9.64
C LEU A 82 1.85 -2.23 -8.63
N PHE A 83 2.13 -1.74 -7.43
CA PHE A 83 1.15 -1.71 -6.36
C PHE A 83 0.04 -0.68 -6.57
N ALA A 84 0.30 0.33 -7.39
CA ALA A 84 -0.70 1.33 -7.77
C ALA A 84 -1.41 0.97 -9.08
N LEU A 85 -0.99 -0.10 -9.77
CA LEU A 85 -1.62 -0.62 -10.99
C LEU A 85 -2.56 -1.79 -10.70
N ASN A 86 -2.19 -2.67 -9.78
CA ASN A 86 -2.97 -3.85 -9.46
C ASN A 86 -4.27 -3.52 -8.73
N GLU A 87 -5.27 -4.35 -8.97
CA GLU A 87 -6.47 -4.38 -8.15
C GLU A 87 -6.09 -4.53 -6.68
N ARG A 88 -6.73 -3.79 -5.83
CA ARG A 88 -6.39 -3.75 -4.41
C ARG A 88 -7.56 -3.30 -3.54
N VAL A 89 -7.42 -3.56 -2.25
CA VAL A 89 -8.34 -3.05 -1.24
C VAL A 89 -7.54 -2.15 -0.28
N VAL A 90 -7.99 -0.92 -0.13
CA VAL A 90 -7.42 0.06 0.78
C VAL A 90 -8.26 0.07 2.05
N CYS A 91 -7.64 -0.29 3.17
CA CYS A 91 -8.30 -0.33 4.47
C CYS A 91 -7.77 0.80 5.34
N GLU A 92 -8.62 1.74 5.69
CA GLU A 92 -8.28 2.88 6.54
C GLU A 92 -8.65 2.59 7.99
N PHE A 93 -7.68 2.77 8.88
CA PHE A 93 -7.82 2.51 10.30
C PHE A 93 -7.48 3.74 11.14
N ASP A 94 -8.07 3.79 12.33
CA ASP A 94 -7.65 4.67 13.40
C ASP A 94 -7.12 3.82 14.55
N GLY A 95 -5.89 4.07 14.96
CA GLY A 95 -5.20 3.29 15.98
C GLY A 95 -4.67 4.13 17.13
N PRO A 96 -4.08 3.49 18.16
CA PRO A 96 -3.56 4.19 19.34
C PRO A 96 -2.50 5.23 19.05
N LEU A 97 -1.72 5.02 17.97
CA LEU A 97 -0.65 5.92 17.55
C LEU A 97 -1.05 6.84 16.39
N GLY A 98 -2.32 6.84 16.03
CA GLY A 98 -2.85 7.64 14.94
C GLY A 98 -3.36 6.82 13.75
N PRO A 99 -3.64 7.47 12.62
CA PRO A 99 -4.18 6.80 11.46
C PRO A 99 -3.15 5.89 10.76
N PHE A 100 -3.60 4.77 10.25
CA PHE A 100 -2.79 3.94 9.36
C PHE A 100 -3.67 3.30 8.27
N VAL A 101 -3.02 2.85 7.21
CA VAL A 101 -3.68 2.21 6.07
C VAL A 101 -2.99 0.89 5.77
N LEU A 102 -3.80 -0.15 5.53
CA LEU A 102 -3.35 -1.39 4.91
C LEU A 102 -3.84 -1.40 3.47
N VAL A 103 -2.93 -1.65 2.55
CA VAL A 103 -3.26 -1.85 1.14
C VAL A 103 -3.00 -3.31 0.81
N LEU A 104 -4.05 -4.03 0.49
CA LEU A 104 -4.01 -5.46 0.17
C LEU A 104 -4.03 -5.60 -1.35
N VAL A 105 -2.92 -6.01 -1.88
CA VAL A 105 -2.71 -6.13 -3.33
C VAL A 105 -2.79 -7.57 -3.77
#